data_29cf2d4b77c3c97b57a17743eb7f69ba
#
_entry.id   29cf2d4b77c3c97b57a17743eb7f69ba
#
_cell.length_a   1.000
_cell.length_b   1.000
_cell.length_c   1.000
_cell.angle_alpha   90.00
_cell.angle_beta   90.00
_cell.angle_gamma   90.00
#
_symmetry.space_group_name_H-M   'P 1'
#
loop_
_entity.id
_entity.type
_entity.pdbx_description
1 polymer ?
#
loop_
_entity_poly.entity_id
_entity_poly.type
_entity_poly.pdbx_seq_one_letter_code
_entity_poly.pdbx_strand_id
1 'polypeptide(L)'
;PCRAYIIDWRLPDMNGIEVTRQIRSLNDDTPIIILTAYDWSDIEAEAKAAGVTAFCSKPMFLSDLRDTLLTAIGHMQTAEEQDILPGKNADFRGRHILLVEDNELNREIAMTILHEYGFLVDIAENGAVAVEKVRTADPGRYDLVLMDVQMPVMDGYTATRRIRALKDPARAAVPIVAMTANVFEEERKQAFDCGMNGFLSKPIVVEELIDALKGIMH
;
A
#
# COMPACT_ATOMS: atom_id res chain seq x y z
N PRO A 1 -9.04 20.97 -24.68
CA PRO A 1 -8.06 21.45 -23.71
C PRO A 1 -7.66 20.30 -22.81
N CYS A 2 -6.33 20.11 -22.61
CA CYS A 2 -5.80 19.16 -21.63
C CYS A 2 -6.25 19.58 -20.22
N ARG A 3 -6.48 18.60 -19.33
CA ARG A 3 -6.83 18.84 -17.93
C ARG A 3 -5.64 18.75 -16.98
N ALA A 4 -4.58 18.05 -17.39
CA ALA A 4 -3.30 17.98 -16.70
C ALA A 4 -2.21 17.57 -17.69
N TYR A 5 -0.97 17.98 -17.44
CA TYR A 5 0.22 17.48 -18.12
C TYR A 5 0.93 16.48 -17.20
N ILE A 6 1.34 15.36 -17.76
CA ILE A 6 2.19 14.37 -17.08
C ILE A 6 3.51 14.33 -17.85
N ILE A 7 4.60 14.68 -17.17
CA ILE A 7 5.91 14.90 -17.79
C ILE A 7 6.93 14.00 -17.10
N ASP A 8 7.71 13.26 -17.88
CA ASP A 8 8.86 12.53 -17.32
C ASP A 8 9.93 13.51 -16.84
N TRP A 9 10.54 13.23 -15.70
CA TRP A 9 11.70 13.97 -15.21
C TRP A 9 12.85 13.98 -16.22
N ARG A 10 13.15 12.83 -16.83
CA ARG A 10 14.20 12.68 -17.81
C ARG A 10 13.66 12.55 -19.22
N LEU A 11 13.80 13.62 -19.99
CA LEU A 11 13.57 13.62 -21.43
C LEU A 11 14.94 13.73 -22.16
N PRO A 12 15.03 13.35 -23.45
CA PRO A 12 16.30 13.31 -24.18
C PRO A 12 17.04 14.66 -24.24
N ASP A 13 16.30 15.75 -24.40
CA ASP A 13 16.86 17.07 -24.71
C ASP A 13 16.76 18.07 -23.55
N MET A 14 15.87 17.83 -22.55
CA MET A 14 15.65 18.72 -21.43
C MET A 14 15.02 17.98 -20.23
N ASN A 15 15.06 18.56 -19.05
CA ASN A 15 14.40 17.97 -17.89
C ASN A 15 12.95 18.49 -17.72
N GLY A 16 12.18 17.81 -16.84
CA GLY A 16 10.77 18.14 -16.62
C GLY A 16 10.54 19.55 -16.09
N ILE A 17 11.49 20.14 -15.34
CA ILE A 17 11.40 21.54 -14.87
C ILE A 17 11.54 22.53 -16.01
N GLU A 18 12.45 22.28 -16.94
CA GLU A 18 12.63 23.13 -18.12
C GLU A 18 11.39 23.13 -19.02
N VAL A 19 10.80 21.93 -19.25
CA VAL A 19 9.51 21.82 -19.96
C VAL A 19 8.41 22.58 -19.24
N THR A 20 8.35 22.46 -17.91
CA THR A 20 7.37 23.18 -17.08
C THR A 20 7.50 24.70 -17.27
N ARG A 21 8.73 25.25 -17.22
CA ARG A 21 8.98 26.68 -17.44
C ARG A 21 8.51 27.12 -18.83
N GLN A 22 8.72 26.31 -19.87
CA GLN A 22 8.25 26.62 -21.22
C GLN A 22 6.72 26.64 -21.30
N ILE A 23 6.04 25.68 -20.70
CA ILE A 23 4.57 25.64 -20.65
C ILE A 23 4.04 26.88 -19.91
N ARG A 24 4.61 27.24 -18.77
CA ARG A 24 4.21 28.42 -18.00
C ARG A 24 4.47 29.76 -18.75
N SER A 25 5.52 29.78 -19.58
CA SER A 25 5.78 30.97 -20.42
C SER A 25 4.72 31.23 -21.49
N LEU A 26 3.90 30.23 -21.80
CA LEU A 26 2.75 30.34 -22.69
C LEU A 26 1.46 30.79 -21.97
N ASN A 27 1.54 31.20 -20.70
CA ASN A 27 0.40 31.51 -19.83
C ASN A 27 -0.59 30.34 -19.68
N ASP A 28 -0.08 29.10 -19.67
CA ASP A 28 -0.87 27.90 -19.45
C ASP A 28 -0.73 27.46 -17.99
N ASP A 29 -1.83 27.60 -17.23
CA ASP A 29 -1.92 27.25 -15.80
C ASP A 29 -2.40 25.79 -15.57
N THR A 30 -2.52 25.00 -16.64
CA THR A 30 -2.90 23.58 -16.54
C THR A 30 -1.99 22.85 -15.55
N PRO A 31 -2.53 22.05 -14.63
CA PRO A 31 -1.73 21.28 -13.66
C PRO A 31 -0.64 20.44 -14.34
N ILE A 32 0.58 20.50 -13.79
CA ILE A 32 1.75 19.75 -14.27
C ILE A 32 2.22 18.77 -13.20
N ILE A 33 2.25 17.50 -13.54
CA ILE A 33 2.73 16.41 -12.71
C ILE A 33 4.04 15.88 -13.29
N ILE A 34 5.09 15.82 -12.50
CA ILE A 34 6.38 15.24 -12.92
C ILE A 34 6.50 13.80 -12.42
N LEU A 35 6.81 12.89 -13.35
CA LEU A 35 7.13 11.49 -13.04
C LEU A 35 8.64 11.35 -12.79
N THR A 36 9.05 10.85 -11.62
CA THR A 36 10.46 10.64 -11.27
C THR A 36 10.73 9.27 -10.66
N ALA A 37 11.89 8.70 -10.97
CA ALA A 37 12.39 7.47 -10.34
C ALA A 37 13.33 7.78 -9.14
N TYR A 38 13.53 9.04 -8.79
CA TYR A 38 14.47 9.50 -7.77
C TYR A 38 13.74 10.29 -6.69
N ASP A 39 14.36 10.40 -5.52
CA ASP A 39 13.94 11.32 -4.48
C ASP A 39 14.02 12.76 -5.04
N TRP A 40 12.92 13.49 -4.93
CA TRP A 40 12.79 14.87 -5.44
C TRP A 40 13.06 15.93 -4.38
N SER A 41 13.40 15.53 -3.15
CA SER A 41 13.63 16.45 -2.01
C SER A 41 14.62 17.56 -2.35
N ASP A 42 15.68 17.24 -3.12
CA ASP A 42 16.71 18.20 -3.51
C ASP A 42 16.25 19.19 -4.59
N ILE A 43 15.20 18.86 -5.35
CA ILE A 43 14.73 19.65 -6.48
C ILE A 43 13.32 20.24 -6.27
N GLU A 44 12.69 19.92 -5.15
CA GLU A 44 11.30 20.29 -4.87
C GLU A 44 11.09 21.81 -4.89
N ALA A 45 11.99 22.56 -4.27
CA ALA A 45 11.94 24.02 -4.22
C ALA A 45 12.06 24.65 -5.62
N GLU A 46 12.96 24.13 -6.48
CA GLU A 46 13.15 24.59 -7.85
C GLU A 46 11.94 24.25 -8.73
N ALA A 47 11.42 23.04 -8.58
CA ALA A 47 10.26 22.58 -9.33
C ALA A 47 8.98 23.35 -8.98
N LYS A 48 8.74 23.60 -7.70
CA LYS A 48 7.63 24.45 -7.24
C LYS A 48 7.76 25.88 -7.78
N ALA A 49 8.96 26.46 -7.75
CA ALA A 49 9.22 27.77 -8.32
C ALA A 49 9.02 27.83 -9.84
N ALA A 50 9.22 26.71 -10.54
CA ALA A 50 8.95 26.58 -11.98
C ALA A 50 7.45 26.41 -12.30
N GLY A 51 6.60 26.12 -11.29
CA GLY A 51 5.16 25.93 -11.45
C GLY A 51 4.74 24.47 -11.60
N VAL A 52 5.55 23.50 -11.13
CA VAL A 52 5.13 22.09 -11.01
C VAL A 52 4.05 22.01 -9.95
N THR A 53 2.97 21.28 -10.25
CA THR A 53 1.82 21.14 -9.34
C THR A 53 2.00 19.95 -8.40
N ALA A 54 2.51 18.82 -8.90
CA ALA A 54 2.71 17.61 -8.10
C ALA A 54 3.82 16.72 -8.67
N PHE A 55 4.28 15.76 -7.87
CA PHE A 55 5.21 14.71 -8.26
C PHE A 55 4.54 13.34 -8.12
N CYS A 56 4.93 12.40 -8.99
CA CYS A 56 4.54 10.99 -8.88
C CYS A 56 5.78 10.12 -9.06
N SER A 57 5.98 9.15 -8.18
CA SER A 57 7.14 8.26 -8.22
C SER A 57 6.99 7.17 -9.29
N LYS A 58 8.12 6.72 -9.83
CA LYS A 58 8.19 5.50 -10.65
C LYS A 58 8.73 4.34 -9.81
N PRO A 59 8.18 3.11 -9.93
CA PRO A 59 7.12 2.67 -10.83
C PRO A 59 5.75 3.29 -10.47
N MET A 60 5.01 3.75 -11.50
CA MET A 60 3.74 4.44 -11.34
C MET A 60 2.61 3.43 -11.18
N PHE A 61 1.92 3.45 -10.05
CA PHE A 61 0.69 2.69 -9.84
C PHE A 61 -0.53 3.53 -10.22
N LEU A 62 -1.59 2.87 -10.64
CA LEU A 62 -2.81 3.55 -11.10
C LEU A 62 -3.47 4.36 -9.96
N SER A 63 -3.38 3.86 -8.71
CA SER A 63 -3.80 4.56 -7.48
C SER A 63 -3.06 5.88 -7.32
N ASP A 64 -1.72 5.85 -7.35
CA ASP A 64 -0.87 7.01 -7.11
C ASP A 64 -1.09 8.09 -8.16
N LEU A 65 -1.23 7.66 -9.42
CA LEU A 65 -1.56 8.57 -10.52
C LEU A 65 -2.94 9.20 -10.34
N ARG A 66 -3.94 8.41 -9.94
CA ARG A 66 -5.30 8.90 -9.70
C ARG A 66 -5.32 9.93 -8.59
N ASP A 67 -4.67 9.65 -7.47
CA ASP A 67 -4.68 10.50 -6.29
C ASP A 67 -3.86 11.78 -6.53
N THR A 68 -2.72 11.65 -7.21
CA THR A 68 -1.93 12.82 -7.67
C THR A 68 -2.73 13.68 -8.65
N LEU A 69 -3.49 13.09 -9.57
CA LEU A 69 -4.36 13.81 -10.50
C LEU A 69 -5.52 14.51 -9.78
N LEU A 70 -6.20 13.83 -8.85
CA LEU A 70 -7.28 14.41 -8.07
C LEU A 70 -6.79 15.59 -7.23
N THR A 71 -5.63 15.44 -6.61
CA THR A 71 -4.96 16.51 -5.85
C THR A 71 -4.58 17.68 -6.78
N ALA A 72 -3.93 17.40 -7.90
CA ALA A 72 -3.47 18.44 -8.85
C ALA A 72 -4.64 19.22 -9.49
N ILE A 73 -5.75 18.54 -9.80
CA ILE A 73 -6.96 19.18 -10.37
C ILE A 73 -7.81 19.81 -9.28
N GLY A 74 -7.81 19.29 -8.06
CA GLY A 74 -8.55 19.79 -6.90
C GLY A 74 -7.95 21.04 -6.27
N HIS A 75 -6.66 21.34 -6.45
CA HIS A 75 -5.97 22.50 -5.92
C HIS A 75 -6.41 23.85 -6.52
N MET A 76 -7.38 23.88 -7.42
CA MET A 76 -8.05 25.14 -7.77
C MET A 76 -9.07 25.63 -6.72
N GLN A 77 -9.25 24.91 -5.63
CA GLN A 77 -10.09 25.33 -4.49
C GLN A 77 -9.39 25.01 -3.17
N THR A 78 -9.06 26.09 -2.45
CA THR A 78 -8.59 26.17 -1.06
C THR A 78 -7.13 25.79 -0.77
N ALA A 79 -6.32 26.83 -0.58
CA ALA A 79 -5.15 26.84 0.27
C ALA A 79 -5.62 26.74 1.72
N GLU A 80 -5.56 25.59 2.31
CA GLU A 80 -5.51 25.23 3.74
C GLU A 80 -6.02 23.79 3.87
N GLU A 81 -5.11 22.82 3.76
CA GLU A 81 -5.32 21.58 4.48
C GLU A 81 -3.99 20.85 4.67
N GLN A 82 -3.67 20.73 5.93
CA GLN A 82 -2.62 19.97 6.56
C GLN A 82 -2.55 18.52 6.05
N ASP A 83 -1.33 17.93 6.10
CA ASP A 83 -1.03 16.50 6.04
C ASP A 83 -2.19 15.61 6.55
N ILE A 84 -3.11 15.26 5.68
CA ILE A 84 -4.10 14.23 5.95
C ILE A 84 -3.65 12.99 5.20
N LEU A 85 -2.87 12.15 5.87
CA LEU A 85 -2.73 10.77 5.46
C LEU A 85 -4.13 10.15 5.33
N PRO A 86 -4.46 9.52 4.19
CA PRO A 86 -5.74 8.84 4.03
C PRO A 86 -5.91 7.81 5.16
N GLY A 87 -7.01 7.84 5.86
CA GLY A 87 -7.30 6.88 6.93
C GLY A 87 -6.98 7.31 8.36
N LYS A 88 -6.54 8.56 8.62
CA LYS A 88 -6.30 9.07 9.99
C LYS A 88 -7.53 8.99 10.94
N ASN A 89 -8.72 8.70 10.44
CA ASN A 89 -9.93 8.51 11.25
C ASN A 89 -10.17 7.05 11.68
N ALA A 90 -9.36 6.09 11.25
CA ALA A 90 -9.43 4.72 11.71
C ALA A 90 -8.38 4.53 12.82
N ASP A 91 -8.83 4.50 14.07
CA ASP A 91 -7.97 4.22 15.23
C ASP A 91 -7.85 2.70 15.39
N PHE A 92 -6.72 2.15 14.96
CA PHE A 92 -6.41 0.72 15.11
C PHE A 92 -5.53 0.43 16.33
N ARG A 93 -5.42 1.36 17.26
CA ARG A 93 -4.60 1.19 18.46
C ARG A 93 -5.01 -0.02 19.27
N GLY A 94 -4.02 -0.86 19.56
CA GLY A 94 -4.22 -2.08 20.32
C GLY A 94 -4.69 -3.29 19.50
N ARG A 95 -4.96 -3.12 18.20
CA ARG A 95 -5.22 -4.25 17.30
C ARG A 95 -3.93 -4.98 16.98
N HIS A 96 -3.98 -6.31 17.02
CA HIS A 96 -2.83 -7.17 16.80
C HIS A 96 -2.86 -7.82 15.43
N ILE A 97 -1.80 -7.59 14.64
CA ILE A 97 -1.61 -8.21 13.33
C ILE A 97 -0.44 -9.21 13.40
N LEU A 98 -0.64 -10.38 12.81
CA LEU A 98 0.46 -11.28 12.47
C LEU A 98 0.85 -11.02 11.01
N LEU A 99 2.02 -10.43 10.80
CA LEU A 99 2.61 -10.20 9.48
C LEU A 99 3.48 -11.39 9.09
N VAL A 100 3.13 -12.05 7.99
CA VAL A 100 3.84 -13.23 7.48
C VAL A 100 4.46 -12.87 6.14
N GLU A 101 5.78 -12.71 6.11
CA GLU A 101 6.56 -12.26 4.95
C GLU A 101 8.00 -12.78 5.10
N ASP A 102 8.56 -13.41 4.08
CA ASP A 102 9.91 -13.97 4.12
C ASP A 102 11.00 -12.95 3.81
N ASN A 103 10.69 -11.94 3.01
CA ASN A 103 11.63 -10.90 2.64
C ASN A 103 11.75 -9.84 3.74
N GLU A 104 12.98 -9.65 4.25
CA GLU A 104 13.26 -8.71 5.36
C GLU A 104 12.89 -7.26 5.01
N LEU A 105 13.23 -6.79 3.81
CA LEU A 105 12.91 -5.44 3.37
C LEU A 105 11.40 -5.21 3.27
N ASN A 106 10.66 -6.16 2.70
CA ASN A 106 9.20 -6.07 2.62
C ASN A 106 8.58 -6.05 4.01
N ARG A 107 9.12 -6.84 4.96
CA ARG A 107 8.69 -6.83 6.36
C ARG A 107 8.87 -5.48 7.01
N GLU A 108 10.06 -4.86 6.85
CA GLU A 108 10.34 -3.54 7.43
C GLU A 108 9.39 -2.47 6.90
N ILE A 109 9.14 -2.46 5.58
CA ILE A 109 8.21 -1.52 4.95
C ILE A 109 6.79 -1.71 5.50
N ALA A 110 6.31 -2.96 5.52
CA ALA A 110 4.96 -3.28 6.02
C ALA A 110 4.82 -2.94 7.51
N MET A 111 5.83 -3.25 8.33
CA MET A 111 5.84 -2.91 9.76
C MET A 111 5.77 -1.41 10.00
N THR A 112 6.56 -0.63 9.25
CA THR A 112 6.56 0.84 9.36
C THR A 112 5.16 1.38 9.12
N ILE A 113 4.53 0.97 8.02
CA ILE A 113 3.16 1.36 7.68
C ILE A 113 2.19 0.97 8.80
N LEU A 114 2.20 -0.29 9.24
CA LEU A 114 1.27 -0.78 10.26
C LEU A 114 1.43 -0.06 11.60
N HIS A 115 2.67 0.22 12.02
CA HIS A 115 2.95 0.95 13.27
C HIS A 115 2.48 2.40 13.21
N GLU A 116 2.59 3.09 12.08
CA GLU A 116 2.07 4.45 11.90
C GLU A 116 0.55 4.53 12.12
N TYR A 117 -0.17 3.43 11.83
CA TYR A 117 -1.61 3.33 12.08
C TYR A 117 -1.97 2.76 13.46
N GLY A 118 -0.97 2.52 14.31
CA GLY A 118 -1.15 2.11 15.69
C GLY A 118 -1.34 0.62 15.93
N PHE A 119 -1.11 -0.23 14.92
CA PHE A 119 -1.15 -1.68 15.09
C PHE A 119 0.00 -2.21 15.93
N LEU A 120 -0.28 -3.26 16.70
CA LEU A 120 0.73 -4.13 17.27
C LEU A 120 1.02 -5.26 16.28
N VAL A 121 2.29 -5.46 15.94
CA VAL A 121 2.69 -6.39 14.88
C VAL A 121 3.60 -7.48 15.43
N ASP A 122 3.18 -8.74 15.28
CA ASP A 122 4.03 -9.92 15.43
C ASP A 122 4.48 -10.39 14.04
N ILE A 123 5.70 -10.90 13.90
CA ILE A 123 6.28 -11.31 12.62
C ILE A 123 6.37 -12.83 12.53
N ALA A 124 6.13 -13.38 11.34
CA ALA A 124 6.49 -14.74 10.97
C ALA A 124 7.22 -14.71 9.61
N GLU A 125 8.35 -15.39 9.52
CA GLU A 125 9.21 -15.40 8.32
C GLU A 125 8.81 -16.46 7.28
N ASN A 126 7.82 -17.29 7.57
CA ASN A 126 7.25 -18.28 6.66
C ASN A 126 5.92 -18.83 7.21
N GLY A 127 5.21 -19.58 6.37
CA GLY A 127 3.92 -20.15 6.75
C GLY A 127 3.98 -21.14 7.92
N ALA A 128 5.09 -21.86 8.12
CA ALA A 128 5.21 -22.80 9.24
C ALA A 128 5.28 -22.07 10.59
N VAL A 129 6.06 -20.99 10.66
CA VAL A 129 6.14 -20.12 11.83
C VAL A 129 4.78 -19.46 12.10
N ALA A 130 4.07 -19.03 11.05
CA ALA A 130 2.74 -18.44 11.18
C ALA A 130 1.73 -19.41 11.80
N VAL A 131 1.67 -20.66 11.29
CA VAL A 131 0.79 -21.69 11.84
C VAL A 131 1.11 -21.94 13.32
N GLU A 132 2.39 -22.03 13.67
CA GLU A 132 2.80 -22.27 15.06
C GLU A 132 2.42 -21.10 15.98
N LYS A 133 2.64 -19.87 15.53
CA LYS A 133 2.23 -18.67 16.29
C LYS A 133 0.72 -18.62 16.53
N VAL A 134 -0.09 -18.85 15.50
CA VAL A 134 -1.56 -18.90 15.66
C VAL A 134 -1.99 -20.06 16.56
N ARG A 135 -1.33 -21.24 16.47
CA ARG A 135 -1.64 -22.41 17.27
C ARG A 135 -1.34 -22.22 18.75
N THR A 136 -0.28 -21.48 19.08
CA THR A 136 0.20 -21.31 20.48
C THR A 136 -0.28 -20.01 21.13
N ALA A 137 -0.71 -19.03 20.35
CA ALA A 137 -1.24 -17.78 20.86
C ALA A 137 -2.53 -18.00 21.66
N ASP A 138 -2.85 -17.08 22.54
CA ASP A 138 -4.15 -17.04 23.18
C ASP A 138 -5.27 -16.87 22.13
N PRO A 139 -6.44 -17.51 22.33
CA PRO A 139 -7.57 -17.33 21.42
C PRO A 139 -7.94 -15.84 21.30
N GLY A 140 -8.06 -15.33 20.06
CA GLY A 140 -8.33 -13.90 19.81
C GLY A 140 -7.12 -12.97 19.96
N ARG A 141 -5.90 -13.50 20.11
CA ARG A 141 -4.67 -12.70 20.13
C ARG A 141 -4.50 -11.86 18.87
N TYR A 142 -4.74 -12.47 17.72
CA TYR A 142 -4.60 -11.79 16.42
C TYR A 142 -5.97 -11.39 15.88
N ASP A 143 -6.11 -10.11 15.58
CA ASP A 143 -7.29 -9.56 14.88
C ASP A 143 -7.23 -9.86 13.39
N LEU A 144 -6.01 -10.01 12.84
CA LEU A 144 -5.77 -10.28 11.43
C LEU A 144 -4.42 -10.97 11.22
N VAL A 145 -4.34 -11.81 10.20
CA VAL A 145 -3.10 -12.33 9.63
C VAL A 145 -2.92 -11.77 8.22
N LEU A 146 -1.86 -11.02 7.98
CA LEU A 146 -1.40 -10.65 6.65
C LEU A 146 -0.43 -11.71 6.17
N MET A 147 -0.81 -12.46 5.14
CA MET A 147 -0.13 -13.67 4.72
C MET A 147 0.43 -13.53 3.31
N ASP A 148 1.76 -13.51 3.19
CA ASP A 148 2.37 -13.69 1.87
C ASP A 148 1.99 -15.04 1.28
N VAL A 149 1.64 -15.04 0.00
CA VAL A 149 1.29 -16.25 -0.72
C VAL A 149 2.53 -17.07 -1.07
N GLN A 150 3.59 -16.41 -1.53
CA GLN A 150 4.79 -17.06 -2.06
C GLN A 150 5.95 -16.98 -1.07
N MET A 151 6.13 -18.01 -0.28
CA MET A 151 7.21 -18.11 0.70
C MET A 151 7.89 -19.47 0.67
N PRO A 152 9.20 -19.55 1.02
CA PRO A 152 9.91 -20.81 1.22
C PRO A 152 9.37 -21.58 2.43
N VAL A 153 9.73 -22.84 2.54
CA VAL A 153 9.38 -23.77 3.64
C VAL A 153 7.89 -24.13 3.64
N MET A 154 7.00 -23.16 3.71
CA MET A 154 5.54 -23.33 3.62
C MET A 154 4.91 -22.07 3.03
N ASP A 155 4.23 -22.25 1.91
CA ASP A 155 3.47 -21.18 1.23
C ASP A 155 2.22 -20.76 2.03
N GLY A 156 1.67 -19.56 1.70
CA GLY A 156 0.55 -18.98 2.40
C GLY A 156 -0.75 -19.78 2.29
N TYR A 157 -0.99 -20.45 1.16
CA TYR A 157 -2.18 -21.28 0.97
C TYR A 157 -2.15 -22.52 1.87
N THR A 158 -0.99 -23.16 1.94
CA THR A 158 -0.79 -24.31 2.82
C THR A 158 -0.88 -23.92 4.29
N ALA A 159 -0.30 -22.79 4.66
CA ALA A 159 -0.40 -22.24 6.01
C ALA A 159 -1.85 -21.96 6.40
N THR A 160 -2.60 -21.32 5.50
CA THR A 160 -4.04 -21.02 5.72
C THR A 160 -4.85 -22.28 5.94
N ARG A 161 -4.71 -23.31 5.10
CA ARG A 161 -5.42 -24.59 5.30
C ARG A 161 -5.09 -25.22 6.66
N ARG A 162 -3.83 -25.15 7.10
CA ARG A 162 -3.42 -25.67 8.41
C ARG A 162 -4.01 -24.85 9.57
N ILE A 163 -4.07 -23.53 9.44
CA ILE A 163 -4.71 -22.66 10.43
C ILE A 163 -6.20 -23.00 10.52
N ARG A 164 -6.90 -23.14 9.37
CA ARG A 164 -8.32 -23.50 9.31
C ARG A 164 -8.62 -24.90 9.88
N ALA A 165 -7.64 -25.79 9.88
CA ALA A 165 -7.74 -27.14 10.44
C ALA A 165 -7.41 -27.23 11.95
N LEU A 166 -7.13 -26.11 12.63
CA LEU A 166 -6.89 -26.10 14.07
C LEU A 166 -8.15 -26.50 14.84
N LYS A 167 -7.96 -27.22 15.94
CA LYS A 167 -9.08 -27.72 16.77
C LYS A 167 -9.83 -26.62 17.51
N ASP A 168 -9.15 -25.52 17.81
CA ASP A 168 -9.72 -24.36 18.48
C ASP A 168 -10.45 -23.48 17.45
N PRO A 169 -11.78 -23.32 17.54
CA PRO A 169 -12.54 -22.55 16.57
C PRO A 169 -12.14 -21.07 16.50
N ALA A 170 -11.78 -20.46 17.63
CA ALA A 170 -11.40 -19.05 17.68
C ALA A 170 -10.08 -18.80 16.94
N ARG A 171 -9.13 -19.73 17.07
CA ARG A 171 -7.87 -19.69 16.32
C ARG A 171 -8.07 -19.99 14.83
N ALA A 172 -8.89 -21.00 14.52
CA ALA A 172 -9.19 -21.40 13.16
C ALA A 172 -9.96 -20.30 12.37
N ALA A 173 -10.73 -19.46 13.07
CA ALA A 173 -11.53 -18.41 12.49
C ALA A 173 -10.78 -17.07 12.32
N VAL A 174 -9.50 -16.96 12.73
CA VAL A 174 -8.74 -15.72 12.59
C VAL A 174 -8.82 -15.21 11.14
N PRO A 175 -9.14 -13.93 10.90
CA PRO A 175 -9.14 -13.38 9.56
C PRO A 175 -7.75 -13.48 8.91
N ILE A 176 -7.69 -13.92 7.65
CA ILE A 176 -6.45 -14.05 6.89
C ILE A 176 -6.63 -13.33 5.56
N VAL A 177 -5.73 -12.37 5.28
CA VAL A 177 -5.68 -11.63 4.03
C VAL A 177 -4.39 -11.99 3.31
N ALA A 178 -4.51 -12.44 2.06
CA ALA A 178 -3.39 -12.73 1.20
C ALA A 178 -2.64 -11.44 0.81
N MET A 179 -1.33 -11.48 0.77
CA MET A 179 -0.48 -10.50 0.11
C MET A 179 0.14 -11.14 -1.12
N THR A 180 -0.13 -10.60 -2.32
CA THR A 180 0.35 -11.19 -3.58
C THR A 180 0.90 -10.14 -4.53
N ALA A 181 1.96 -10.49 -5.27
CA ALA A 181 2.48 -9.64 -6.34
C ALA A 181 1.56 -9.61 -7.58
N ASN A 182 0.67 -10.59 -7.72
CA ASN A 182 -0.22 -10.74 -8.87
C ASN A 182 -1.67 -10.87 -8.39
N VAL A 183 -2.57 -10.05 -8.94
CA VAL A 183 -4.00 -10.07 -8.62
C VAL A 183 -4.81 -10.71 -9.76
N PHE A 184 -4.35 -11.87 -10.29
CA PHE A 184 -5.10 -12.59 -11.31
C PHE A 184 -6.33 -13.30 -10.69
N GLU A 185 -7.36 -13.48 -11.49
CA GLU A 185 -8.61 -14.13 -11.04
C GLU A 185 -8.37 -15.54 -10.47
N GLU A 186 -7.41 -16.27 -11.02
CA GLU A 186 -7.06 -17.63 -10.56
C GLU A 186 -6.46 -17.60 -9.15
N GLU A 187 -5.56 -16.66 -8.83
CA GLU A 187 -4.95 -16.51 -7.51
C GLU A 187 -5.98 -16.05 -6.47
N ARG A 188 -6.87 -15.14 -6.85
CA ARG A 188 -7.99 -14.72 -6.00
C ARG A 188 -8.89 -15.90 -5.64
N LYS A 189 -9.29 -16.68 -6.63
CA LYS A 189 -10.11 -17.87 -6.42
C LYS A 189 -9.40 -18.85 -5.49
N GLN A 190 -8.12 -19.13 -5.73
CA GLN A 190 -7.33 -20.03 -4.90
C GLN A 190 -7.22 -19.55 -3.45
N ALA A 191 -7.07 -18.24 -3.22
CA ALA A 191 -7.04 -17.65 -1.88
C ALA A 191 -8.36 -17.89 -1.14
N PHE A 192 -9.50 -17.62 -1.77
CA PHE A 192 -10.79 -17.88 -1.15
C PHE A 192 -11.07 -19.39 -0.95
N ASP A 193 -10.72 -20.23 -1.93
CA ASP A 193 -10.91 -21.69 -1.85
C ASP A 193 -10.09 -22.33 -0.70
N CYS A 194 -8.95 -21.74 -0.34
CA CYS A 194 -8.17 -22.22 0.80
C CYS A 194 -8.63 -21.67 2.16
N GLY A 195 -9.59 -20.72 2.16
CA GLY A 195 -10.18 -20.15 3.38
C GLY A 195 -9.63 -18.78 3.80
N MET A 196 -9.00 -18.03 2.89
CA MET A 196 -8.64 -16.63 3.13
C MET A 196 -9.87 -15.73 3.03
N ASN A 197 -9.84 -14.59 3.71
CA ASN A 197 -10.95 -13.65 3.83
C ASN A 197 -10.84 -12.47 2.85
N GLY A 198 -9.66 -12.26 2.28
CA GLY A 198 -9.39 -11.17 1.35
C GLY A 198 -8.00 -11.29 0.73
N PHE A 199 -7.65 -10.30 -0.06
CA PHE A 199 -6.31 -10.21 -0.66
C PHE A 199 -5.89 -8.74 -0.79
N LEU A 200 -4.58 -8.49 -0.80
CA LEU A 200 -3.93 -7.20 -1.03
C LEU A 200 -2.86 -7.38 -2.09
N SER A 201 -2.69 -6.37 -2.91
CA SER A 201 -1.57 -6.29 -3.84
C SER A 201 -0.27 -5.93 -3.10
N LYS A 202 0.87 -6.45 -3.54
CA LYS A 202 2.19 -5.98 -3.14
C LYS A 202 2.70 -4.96 -4.17
N PRO A 203 3.30 -3.84 -3.75
CA PRO A 203 3.55 -3.41 -2.37
C PRO A 203 2.25 -3.02 -1.65
N ILE A 204 2.22 -3.15 -0.32
CA ILE A 204 1.04 -2.83 0.49
C ILE A 204 0.70 -1.35 0.31
N VAL A 205 -0.49 -1.09 -0.22
CA VAL A 205 -1.09 0.24 -0.30
C VAL A 205 -1.98 0.43 0.92
N VAL A 206 -1.76 1.50 1.66
CA VAL A 206 -2.42 1.73 2.96
C VAL A 206 -3.93 1.79 2.82
N GLU A 207 -4.44 2.44 1.78
CA GLU A 207 -5.88 2.56 1.51
C GLU A 207 -6.53 1.20 1.30
N GLU A 208 -5.89 0.32 0.50
CA GLU A 208 -6.37 -1.05 0.27
C GLU A 208 -6.37 -1.88 1.55
N LEU A 209 -5.32 -1.72 2.38
CA LEU A 209 -5.24 -2.38 3.68
C LEU A 209 -6.37 -1.92 4.61
N ILE A 210 -6.59 -0.61 4.72
CA ILE A 210 -7.65 -0.04 5.57
C ILE A 210 -9.03 -0.50 5.10
N ASP A 211 -9.28 -0.50 3.80
CA ASP A 211 -10.57 -0.92 3.26
C ASP A 211 -10.81 -2.43 3.44
N ALA A 212 -9.77 -3.25 3.26
CA ALA A 212 -9.83 -4.67 3.58
C ALA A 212 -10.11 -4.91 5.07
N LEU A 213 -9.45 -4.14 5.96
CA LEU A 213 -9.65 -4.22 7.41
C LEU A 213 -11.06 -3.80 7.82
N LYS A 214 -11.61 -2.71 7.27
CA LYS A 214 -12.99 -2.28 7.54
C LYS A 214 -14.02 -3.34 7.12
N GLY A 215 -13.76 -4.04 6.00
CA GLY A 215 -14.64 -5.11 5.52
C GLY A 215 -14.62 -6.39 6.36
N ILE A 216 -13.54 -6.63 7.11
CA ILE A 216 -13.29 -7.88 7.86
C ILE A 216 -13.58 -7.71 9.36
N MET A 217 -13.44 -6.50 9.87
CA MET A 217 -13.48 -6.21 11.33
C MET A 217 -14.82 -5.61 11.80
N HIS A 218 -15.88 -5.81 11.00
CA HIS A 218 -17.26 -5.46 11.40
C HIS A 218 -17.91 -6.54 12.25
#